data_42dc92108238fd2564189333df628807
#
_entry.id   42dc92108238fd2564189333df628807
#
_cell.length_a   1.000
_cell.length_b   1.000
_cell.length_c   1.000
_cell.angle_alpha   90.00
_cell.angle_beta   90.00
_cell.angle_gamma   90.00
#
_symmetry.space_group_name_H-M   'P 1'
#
loop_
_entity.id
_entity.type
_entity.pdbx_description
1 polymer ?
#
loop_
_entity_poly.entity_id
_entity_poly.type
_entity_poly.pdbx_seq_one_letter_code
_entity_poly.pdbx_strand_id
1 'polypeptide(L)'
;MPTSEGDTEQPVGRLMKTSITLVTGCSTGIGRALAEEFHRRGHVVYATARQVSTLSALEARGIRTATLDVTDTENIRRLQARLQHDGGTVALLINNAGYGALGPLAELPMDELRLQFETNVFGMVALVQALLPDMVRQRSGRIVNISSVSGVLPTPFAGAYCATKAAVNALSDSLRMELQPFGIEVITVQPGGVASQFSATAAKRCHLKDASLYAAVTDAIVARVGASQARATPTEVFAHKMADAVLAPNPQVVVRIGHHSLLLPFLKRWLPTRALDRVLSRRFRLDRLS
;
A
#
# COMPACT_ATOMS: atom_id res chain seq x y z
N MET A 1 -10.60 53.69 18.27
CA MET A 1 -11.05 52.29 18.24
C MET A 1 -10.12 51.55 17.32
N PRO A 2 -9.18 50.76 17.81
CA PRO A 2 -8.38 49.90 16.95
C PRO A 2 -9.04 48.55 16.77
N THR A 3 -9.21 48.14 15.54
CA THR A 3 -9.70 46.83 15.12
C THR A 3 -8.57 45.83 15.29
N SER A 4 -8.75 44.88 16.19
CA SER A 4 -7.87 43.70 16.33
C SER A 4 -8.19 42.70 15.24
N GLU A 5 -7.37 42.65 14.21
CA GLU A 5 -7.28 41.50 13.32
C GLU A 5 -6.58 40.37 14.08
N GLY A 6 -7.37 39.42 14.52
CA GLY A 6 -6.88 38.17 15.09
C GLY A 6 -6.43 37.22 13.99
N ASP A 7 -5.14 37.14 13.77
CA ASP A 7 -4.50 36.07 12.97
C ASP A 7 -4.82 34.74 13.63
N THR A 8 -5.78 34.02 13.09
CA THR A 8 -5.97 32.58 13.34
C THR A 8 -5.04 31.80 12.41
N GLU A 9 -3.75 31.82 12.68
CA GLU A 9 -2.85 30.79 12.18
C GLU A 9 -3.28 29.44 12.76
N GLN A 10 -3.97 28.64 11.97
CA GLN A 10 -4.25 27.24 12.29
C GLN A 10 -2.91 26.48 12.30
N PRO A 11 -2.58 25.73 13.36
CA PRO A 11 -1.33 25.00 13.45
C PRO A 11 -1.42 23.69 12.64
N VAL A 12 -1.37 23.77 11.34
CA VAL A 12 -1.09 22.64 10.46
C VAL A 12 0.44 22.49 10.43
N GLY A 13 1.01 21.66 11.29
CA GLY A 13 2.46 21.43 11.19
C GLY A 13 3.19 20.90 12.41
N ARG A 14 2.51 20.43 13.43
CA ARG A 14 3.18 19.81 14.58
C ARG A 14 2.66 18.41 14.84
N LEU A 15 3.09 17.43 14.02
CA LEU A 15 3.08 16.03 14.46
C LEU A 15 3.96 15.98 15.73
N MET A 16 3.31 15.99 16.90
CA MET A 16 4.02 16.04 18.18
C MET A 16 4.97 14.87 18.31
N LYS A 17 6.11 15.05 18.99
CA LYS A 17 7.14 14.04 19.27
C LYS A 17 6.62 12.76 19.97
N THR A 18 5.37 12.70 20.37
CA THR A 18 4.68 11.56 21.01
C THR A 18 3.71 10.85 20.07
N SER A 19 3.53 11.33 18.84
CA SER A 19 2.58 10.72 17.91
C SER A 19 3.19 9.52 17.19
N ILE A 20 2.40 8.43 17.14
CA ILE A 20 2.84 7.15 16.57
C ILE A 20 2.68 7.15 15.05
N THR A 21 3.72 6.67 14.36
CA THR A 21 3.65 6.22 12.97
C THR A 21 3.52 4.70 12.96
N LEU A 22 2.37 4.19 12.57
CA LEU A 22 2.10 2.76 12.43
C LEU A 22 2.31 2.32 10.99
N VAL A 23 3.19 1.34 10.76
CA VAL A 23 3.46 0.77 9.43
C VAL A 23 3.12 -0.70 9.43
N THR A 24 2.28 -1.14 8.48
CA THR A 24 1.92 -2.55 8.36
C THR A 24 2.77 -3.29 7.32
N GLY A 25 3.06 -4.59 7.56
CA GLY A 25 3.79 -5.43 6.62
C GLY A 25 5.29 -5.10 6.52
N CYS A 26 5.98 -4.96 7.67
CA CYS A 26 7.37 -4.51 7.76
C CYS A 26 8.41 -5.65 7.74
N SER A 27 8.02 -6.90 7.53
CA SER A 27 8.99 -8.00 7.49
C SER A 27 10.05 -7.83 6.40
N THR A 28 9.69 -7.23 5.25
CA THR A 28 10.59 -7.00 4.11
C THR A 28 10.13 -5.81 3.27
N GLY A 29 10.93 -5.45 2.26
CA GLY A 29 10.54 -4.57 1.17
C GLY A 29 10.13 -3.16 1.59
N ILE A 30 9.07 -2.64 0.98
CA ILE A 30 8.61 -1.26 1.16
C ILE A 30 8.28 -0.96 2.63
N GLY A 31 7.53 -1.83 3.31
CA GLY A 31 7.14 -1.59 4.70
C GLY A 31 8.33 -1.49 5.65
N ARG A 32 9.35 -2.34 5.46
CA ARG A 32 10.59 -2.28 6.24
C ARG A 32 11.34 -0.97 5.99
N ALA A 33 11.55 -0.61 4.73
CA ALA A 33 12.25 0.62 4.37
C ALA A 33 11.51 1.88 4.86
N LEU A 34 10.16 1.87 4.85
CA LEU A 34 9.36 2.96 5.42
C LEU A 34 9.53 3.06 6.94
N ALA A 35 9.48 1.93 7.66
CA ALA A 35 9.67 1.92 9.10
C ALA A 35 11.05 2.50 9.48
N GLU A 36 12.11 2.12 8.77
CA GLU A 36 13.46 2.63 8.94
C GLU A 36 13.56 4.12 8.62
N GLU A 37 12.96 4.57 7.53
CA GLU A 37 13.00 5.97 7.10
C GLU A 37 12.24 6.90 8.05
N PHE A 38 11.03 6.54 8.49
CA PHE A 38 10.29 7.33 9.47
C PHE A 38 11.00 7.38 10.83
N HIS A 39 11.60 6.27 11.26
CA HIS A 39 12.42 6.24 12.47
C HIS A 39 13.64 7.17 12.36
N ARG A 40 14.36 7.15 11.22
CA ARG A 40 15.48 8.04 10.92
C ARG A 40 15.07 9.52 10.99
N ARG A 41 13.83 9.84 10.68
CA ARG A 41 13.25 11.20 10.79
C ARG A 41 12.78 11.56 12.19
N GLY A 42 13.00 10.69 13.18
CA GLY A 42 12.65 10.94 14.58
C GLY A 42 11.22 10.60 14.96
N HIS A 43 10.48 9.88 14.10
CA HIS A 43 9.14 9.40 14.45
C HIS A 43 9.21 8.24 15.44
N VAL A 44 8.21 8.15 16.34
CA VAL A 44 7.95 6.94 17.12
C VAL A 44 7.25 5.93 16.21
N VAL A 45 7.99 4.94 15.72
CA VAL A 45 7.48 3.98 14.74
C VAL A 45 7.07 2.67 15.42
N TYR A 46 5.87 2.19 15.06
CA TYR A 46 5.44 0.82 15.28
C TYR A 46 5.47 0.07 13.94
N ALA A 47 6.41 -0.85 13.81
CA ALA A 47 6.51 -1.76 12.67
C ALA A 47 5.77 -3.05 12.97
N THR A 48 4.90 -3.51 12.07
CA THR A 48 4.13 -4.73 12.29
C THR A 48 4.35 -5.78 11.21
N ALA A 49 4.25 -7.04 11.61
CA ALA A 49 4.26 -8.21 10.74
C ALA A 49 3.49 -9.36 11.39
N ARG A 50 3.07 -10.36 10.60
CA ARG A 50 2.41 -11.58 11.12
C ARG A 50 3.30 -12.37 12.08
N GLN A 51 4.60 -12.38 11.83
CA GLN A 51 5.61 -13.02 12.68
C GLN A 51 6.57 -11.94 13.18
N VAL A 52 6.46 -11.56 14.44
CA VAL A 52 7.26 -10.48 15.06
C VAL A 52 8.76 -10.78 15.02
N SER A 53 9.17 -12.05 15.05
CA SER A 53 10.57 -12.47 14.94
C SER A 53 11.26 -11.97 13.65
N THR A 54 10.48 -11.72 12.58
CA THR A 54 11.01 -11.14 11.32
C THR A 54 11.39 -9.67 11.45
N LEU A 55 11.02 -9.02 12.56
CA LEU A 55 11.25 -7.60 12.84
C LEU A 55 12.42 -7.37 13.81
N SER A 56 13.13 -8.41 14.28
CA SER A 56 14.21 -8.32 15.27
C SER A 56 15.29 -7.29 14.90
N ALA A 57 15.64 -7.21 13.62
CA ALA A 57 16.61 -6.22 13.13
C ALA A 57 16.09 -4.77 13.19
N LEU A 58 14.79 -4.54 13.12
CA LEU A 58 14.16 -3.23 13.34
C LEU A 58 14.12 -2.89 14.84
N GLU A 59 13.80 -3.89 15.66
CA GLU A 59 13.77 -3.75 17.11
C GLU A 59 15.15 -3.41 17.68
N ALA A 60 16.21 -4.07 17.20
CA ALA A 60 17.59 -3.77 17.55
C ALA A 60 18.02 -2.33 17.23
N ARG A 61 17.30 -1.65 16.32
CA ARG A 61 17.50 -0.24 15.96
C ARG A 61 16.59 0.73 16.72
N GLY A 62 15.84 0.24 17.72
CA GLY A 62 14.95 1.06 18.55
C GLY A 62 13.56 1.29 17.95
N ILE A 63 13.19 0.61 16.88
CA ILE A 63 11.85 0.66 16.31
C ILE A 63 10.95 -0.28 17.12
N ARG A 64 9.80 0.20 17.58
CA ARG A 64 8.84 -0.65 18.30
C ARG A 64 8.20 -1.65 17.33
N THR A 65 8.05 -2.90 17.76
CA THR A 65 7.53 -3.98 16.93
C THR A 65 6.27 -4.60 17.53
N ALA A 66 5.36 -5.05 16.68
CA ALA A 66 4.15 -5.76 17.12
C ALA A 66 3.72 -6.82 16.09
N THR A 67 3.08 -7.87 16.59
CA THR A 67 2.39 -8.84 15.73
C THR A 67 1.11 -8.24 15.19
N LEU A 68 0.90 -8.37 13.87
CA LEU A 68 -0.34 -8.01 13.22
C LEU A 68 -0.57 -8.87 11.98
N ASP A 69 -1.63 -9.66 12.00
CA ASP A 69 -2.30 -10.14 10.80
C ASP A 69 -3.52 -9.23 10.58
N VAL A 70 -3.53 -8.51 9.45
CA VAL A 70 -4.61 -7.57 9.12
C VAL A 70 -5.94 -8.27 8.81
N THR A 71 -5.91 -9.60 8.58
CA THR A 71 -7.11 -10.42 8.34
C THR A 71 -7.71 -10.96 9.65
N ASP A 72 -7.05 -10.77 10.78
CA ASP A 72 -7.47 -11.23 12.09
C ASP A 72 -7.92 -10.05 12.95
N THR A 73 -9.22 -9.95 13.17
CA THR A 73 -9.85 -8.89 13.97
C THR A 73 -9.30 -8.86 15.41
N GLU A 74 -8.97 -10.01 15.99
CA GLU A 74 -8.42 -10.09 17.35
C GLU A 74 -6.97 -9.56 17.38
N ASN A 75 -6.17 -9.80 16.34
CA ASN A 75 -4.84 -9.18 16.22
C ASN A 75 -4.94 -7.65 16.13
N ILE A 76 -5.90 -7.13 15.37
CA ILE A 76 -6.15 -5.68 15.27
C ILE A 76 -6.52 -5.12 16.65
N ARG A 77 -7.44 -5.76 17.36
CA ARG A 77 -7.89 -5.34 18.69
C ARG A 77 -6.75 -5.35 19.72
N ARG A 78 -5.89 -6.38 19.72
CA ARG A 78 -4.70 -6.45 20.59
C ARG A 78 -3.69 -5.35 20.28
N LEU A 79 -3.47 -5.06 19.00
CA LEU A 79 -2.60 -3.96 18.60
C LEU A 79 -3.16 -2.62 19.11
N GLN A 80 -4.45 -2.36 18.93
CA GLN A 80 -5.10 -1.14 19.42
C GLN A 80 -4.95 -0.98 20.93
N ALA A 81 -5.24 -2.04 21.70
CA ALA A 81 -5.07 -2.02 23.16
C ALA A 81 -3.61 -1.74 23.58
N ARG A 82 -2.64 -2.32 22.89
CA ARG A 82 -1.22 -2.07 23.14
C ARG A 82 -0.83 -0.62 22.85
N LEU A 83 -1.27 -0.06 21.71
CA LEU A 83 -1.00 1.34 21.37
C LEU A 83 -1.56 2.30 22.42
N GLN A 84 -2.77 2.04 22.93
CA GLN A 84 -3.40 2.81 24.00
C GLN A 84 -2.66 2.68 25.33
N HIS A 85 -2.25 1.45 25.71
CA HIS A 85 -1.46 1.19 26.92
C HIS A 85 -0.11 1.93 26.88
N ASP A 86 0.54 1.99 25.73
CA ASP A 86 1.81 2.68 25.52
C ASP A 86 1.65 4.22 25.46
N GLY A 87 0.44 4.71 25.73
CA GLY A 87 0.12 6.14 25.84
C GLY A 87 0.18 6.90 24.51
N GLY A 88 0.17 6.19 23.39
CA GLY A 88 0.31 6.79 22.08
C GLY A 88 -0.98 6.76 21.26
N THR A 89 -1.17 7.81 20.47
CA THR A 89 -2.19 7.84 19.41
C THR A 89 -1.52 7.77 18.05
N VAL A 90 -2.11 6.99 17.16
CA VAL A 90 -1.61 6.89 15.79
C VAL A 90 -1.94 8.16 15.03
N ALA A 91 -0.95 8.99 14.76
CA ALA A 91 -1.11 10.18 13.94
C ALA A 91 -0.86 9.90 12.44
N LEU A 92 -0.06 8.88 12.14
CA LEU A 92 0.22 8.45 10.78
C LEU A 92 0.05 6.94 10.67
N LEU A 93 -0.97 6.50 9.93
CA LEU A 93 -1.20 5.10 9.59
C LEU A 93 -0.72 4.83 8.16
N ILE A 94 0.19 3.86 7.97
CA ILE A 94 0.65 3.41 6.66
C ILE A 94 0.19 1.97 6.43
N ASN A 95 -0.90 1.83 5.69
CA ASN A 95 -1.44 0.56 5.24
C ASN A 95 -0.62 0.04 4.05
N ASN A 96 0.43 -0.73 4.36
CA ASN A 96 1.31 -1.31 3.36
C ASN A 96 1.18 -2.84 3.27
N ALA A 97 0.65 -3.51 4.29
CA ALA A 97 0.45 -4.96 4.25
C ALA A 97 -0.36 -5.38 3.01
N GLY A 98 0.17 -6.34 2.27
CA GLY A 98 -0.46 -6.83 1.06
C GLY A 98 0.49 -7.70 0.24
N TYR A 99 -0.07 -8.46 -0.69
CA TYR A 99 0.68 -9.33 -1.58
C TYR A 99 0.00 -9.44 -2.95
N GLY A 100 0.66 -10.07 -3.91
CA GLY A 100 0.10 -10.41 -5.22
C GLY A 100 0.06 -11.91 -5.44
N ALA A 101 -1.13 -12.45 -5.71
CA ALA A 101 -1.31 -13.73 -6.37
C ALA A 101 -1.44 -13.46 -7.86
N LEU A 102 -0.61 -14.10 -8.66
CA LEU A 102 -0.53 -13.91 -10.10
C LEU A 102 -0.90 -15.21 -10.82
N GLY A 103 -1.35 -15.07 -12.05
CA GLY A 103 -1.78 -16.17 -12.90
C GLY A 103 -2.99 -15.80 -13.73
N PRO A 104 -3.44 -16.67 -14.63
CA PRO A 104 -4.66 -16.47 -15.39
C PRO A 104 -5.87 -16.34 -14.46
N LEU A 105 -6.61 -15.22 -14.55
CA LEU A 105 -7.74 -14.97 -13.65
C LEU A 105 -8.82 -16.03 -13.78
N ALA A 106 -9.03 -16.56 -14.98
CA ALA A 106 -10.02 -17.62 -15.25
C ALA A 106 -9.66 -18.96 -14.57
N GLU A 107 -8.42 -19.16 -14.16
CA GLU A 107 -7.93 -20.37 -13.52
C GLU A 107 -7.47 -20.19 -12.08
N LEU A 108 -7.49 -18.95 -11.58
CA LEU A 108 -7.09 -18.65 -10.21
C LEU A 108 -8.07 -19.30 -9.22
N PRO A 109 -7.60 -20.05 -8.22
CA PRO A 109 -8.46 -20.60 -7.18
C PRO A 109 -9.25 -19.50 -6.47
N MET A 110 -10.55 -19.72 -6.25
CA MET A 110 -11.42 -18.71 -5.61
C MET A 110 -10.97 -18.36 -4.19
N ASP A 111 -10.39 -19.31 -3.47
CA ASP A 111 -9.89 -19.07 -2.11
C ASP A 111 -8.66 -18.16 -2.11
N GLU A 112 -7.80 -18.28 -3.13
CA GLU A 112 -6.68 -17.34 -3.30
C GLU A 112 -7.18 -15.93 -3.66
N LEU A 113 -8.20 -15.83 -4.52
CA LEU A 113 -8.84 -14.55 -4.83
C LEU A 113 -9.44 -13.91 -3.57
N ARG A 114 -10.19 -14.67 -2.77
CA ARG A 114 -10.78 -14.20 -1.50
C ARG A 114 -9.69 -13.74 -0.53
N LEU A 115 -8.68 -14.59 -0.30
CA LEU A 115 -7.58 -14.26 0.62
C LEU A 115 -6.82 -13.00 0.20
N GLN A 116 -6.68 -12.76 -1.09
CA GLN A 116 -6.05 -11.55 -1.59
C GLN A 116 -6.89 -10.30 -1.32
N PHE A 117 -8.23 -10.38 -1.44
CA PHE A 117 -9.13 -9.31 -1.05
C PHE A 117 -9.15 -9.11 0.48
N GLU A 118 -9.20 -10.19 1.26
CA GLU A 118 -9.12 -10.12 2.72
C GLU A 118 -7.89 -9.36 3.17
N THR A 119 -6.70 -9.70 2.62
CA THR A 119 -5.46 -9.07 3.02
C THR A 119 -5.33 -7.63 2.50
N ASN A 120 -5.54 -7.44 1.19
CA ASN A 120 -5.19 -6.17 0.53
C ASN A 120 -6.27 -5.09 0.68
N VAL A 121 -7.51 -5.48 0.96
CA VAL A 121 -8.68 -4.59 0.97
C VAL A 121 -9.35 -4.57 2.33
N PHE A 122 -9.92 -5.69 2.76
CA PHE A 122 -10.73 -5.73 3.98
C PHE A 122 -9.88 -5.51 5.23
N GLY A 123 -8.69 -6.10 5.32
CA GLY A 123 -7.75 -5.86 6.42
C GLY A 123 -7.32 -4.40 6.55
N MET A 124 -7.11 -3.71 5.40
CA MET A 124 -6.85 -2.27 5.39
C MET A 124 -8.01 -1.48 6.00
N VAL A 125 -9.25 -1.76 5.56
CA VAL A 125 -10.45 -1.08 6.05
C VAL A 125 -10.68 -1.36 7.54
N ALA A 126 -10.55 -2.63 7.96
CA ALA A 126 -10.71 -3.02 9.36
C ALA A 126 -9.73 -2.28 10.27
N LEU A 127 -8.46 -2.13 9.84
CA LEU A 127 -7.48 -1.38 10.62
C LEU A 127 -7.78 0.12 10.67
N VAL A 128 -8.24 0.71 9.57
CA VAL A 128 -8.71 2.11 9.57
C VAL A 128 -9.86 2.27 10.56
N GLN A 129 -10.88 1.42 10.51
CA GLN A 129 -12.04 1.49 11.42
C GLN A 129 -11.64 1.37 12.90
N ALA A 130 -10.67 0.51 13.22
CA ALA A 130 -10.19 0.31 14.58
C ALA A 130 -9.46 1.54 15.14
N LEU A 131 -8.69 2.25 14.30
CA LEU A 131 -7.86 3.39 14.74
C LEU A 131 -8.55 4.74 14.57
N LEU A 132 -9.58 4.81 13.73
CA LEU A 132 -10.29 6.05 13.39
C LEU A 132 -10.89 6.79 14.60
N PRO A 133 -11.50 6.13 15.61
CA PRO A 133 -12.09 6.85 16.75
C PRO A 133 -11.10 7.77 17.48
N ASP A 134 -9.85 7.35 17.60
CA ASP A 134 -8.80 8.13 18.26
C ASP A 134 -8.37 9.32 17.40
N MET A 135 -8.23 9.15 16.09
CA MET A 135 -7.94 10.25 15.16
C MET A 135 -9.08 11.28 15.13
N VAL A 136 -10.34 10.83 15.15
CA VAL A 136 -11.52 11.72 15.16
C VAL A 136 -11.55 12.55 16.44
N ARG A 137 -11.29 11.94 17.61
CA ARG A 137 -11.22 12.67 18.88
C ARG A 137 -10.15 13.76 18.88
N GLN A 138 -9.02 13.50 18.23
CA GLN A 138 -7.93 14.47 18.11
C GLN A 138 -8.14 15.49 16.99
N ARG A 139 -9.13 15.28 16.14
CA ARG A 139 -9.36 16.04 14.89
C ARG A 139 -8.09 16.17 14.05
N SER A 140 -7.26 15.13 14.05
CA SER A 140 -5.96 15.10 13.40
C SER A 140 -5.55 13.67 13.12
N GLY A 141 -5.01 13.44 11.93
CA GLY A 141 -4.47 12.14 11.53
C GLY A 141 -4.21 12.08 10.04
N ARG A 142 -3.33 11.19 9.65
CA ARG A 142 -3.03 10.94 8.24
C ARG A 142 -3.02 9.44 7.97
N ILE A 143 -3.83 9.01 7.00
CA ILE A 143 -3.95 7.64 6.57
C ILE A 143 -3.33 7.53 5.18
N VAL A 144 -2.35 6.66 5.02
CA VAL A 144 -1.63 6.41 3.77
C VAL A 144 -1.90 4.98 3.32
N ASN A 145 -2.61 4.82 2.22
CA ASN A 145 -2.92 3.52 1.66
C ASN A 145 -2.00 3.21 0.48
N ILE A 146 -1.20 2.15 0.61
CA ILE A 146 -0.31 1.69 -0.47
C ILE A 146 -1.11 0.89 -1.49
N SER A 147 -1.45 1.55 -2.58
CA SER A 147 -2.05 0.96 -3.77
C SER A 147 -0.98 0.46 -4.76
N SER A 148 -1.17 0.69 -6.04
CA SER A 148 -0.25 0.42 -7.14
C SER A 148 -0.73 1.11 -8.42
N VAL A 149 0.18 1.36 -9.35
CA VAL A 149 -0.20 1.69 -10.74
C VAL A 149 -1.00 0.56 -11.41
N SER A 150 -0.87 -0.68 -10.93
CA SER A 150 -1.69 -1.82 -11.35
C SER A 150 -3.17 -1.66 -10.99
N GLY A 151 -3.50 -0.83 -9.99
CA GLY A 151 -4.88 -0.44 -9.69
C GLY A 151 -5.45 0.61 -10.66
N VAL A 152 -4.62 1.19 -11.52
CA VAL A 152 -5.03 2.14 -12.57
C VAL A 152 -5.04 1.47 -13.93
N LEU A 153 -3.97 0.74 -14.27
CA LEU A 153 -3.84 -0.02 -15.52
C LEU A 153 -3.73 -1.51 -15.21
N PRO A 154 -4.83 -2.28 -15.32
CA PRO A 154 -4.78 -3.73 -15.21
C PRO A 154 -3.96 -4.34 -16.35
N THR A 155 -3.30 -5.46 -16.03
CA THR A 155 -2.53 -6.23 -17.01
C THR A 155 -2.91 -7.71 -16.97
N PRO A 156 -2.79 -8.45 -18.07
CA PRO A 156 -2.96 -9.90 -18.07
C PRO A 156 -2.15 -10.57 -16.97
N PHE A 157 -2.66 -11.68 -16.44
CA PHE A 157 -2.03 -12.52 -15.43
C PHE A 157 -1.82 -11.88 -14.04
N ALA A 158 -2.41 -10.69 -13.82
CA ALA A 158 -2.40 -10.01 -12.54
C ALA A 158 -3.79 -9.47 -12.16
N GLY A 159 -4.85 -10.00 -12.75
CA GLY A 159 -6.23 -9.48 -12.63
C GLY A 159 -6.71 -9.35 -11.19
N ALA A 160 -6.51 -10.38 -10.37
CA ALA A 160 -6.89 -10.37 -8.95
C ALA A 160 -6.16 -9.27 -8.17
N TYR A 161 -4.84 -9.16 -8.34
CA TYR A 161 -4.05 -8.09 -7.71
C TYR A 161 -4.49 -6.70 -8.18
N CYS A 162 -4.68 -6.52 -9.49
CA CYS A 162 -5.14 -5.25 -10.06
C CYS A 162 -6.50 -4.83 -9.48
N ALA A 163 -7.42 -5.79 -9.34
CA ALA A 163 -8.74 -5.55 -8.77
C ALA A 163 -8.66 -5.10 -7.30
N THR A 164 -7.82 -5.75 -6.47
CA THR A 164 -7.63 -5.30 -5.09
C THR A 164 -7.05 -3.89 -5.03
N LYS A 165 -6.09 -3.54 -5.89
CA LYS A 165 -5.48 -2.20 -5.89
C LYS A 165 -6.40 -1.13 -6.48
N ALA A 166 -7.28 -1.49 -7.41
CA ALA A 166 -8.37 -0.62 -7.85
C ALA A 166 -9.39 -0.36 -6.73
N ALA A 167 -9.75 -1.40 -5.97
CA ALA A 167 -10.61 -1.26 -4.80
C ALA A 167 -9.97 -0.34 -3.74
N VAL A 168 -8.67 -0.49 -3.45
CA VAL A 168 -7.94 0.42 -2.54
C VAL A 168 -7.99 1.86 -3.03
N ASN A 169 -7.83 2.13 -4.34
CA ASN A 169 -7.96 3.49 -4.89
C ASN A 169 -9.36 4.06 -4.61
N ALA A 170 -10.42 3.33 -4.96
CA ALA A 170 -11.80 3.79 -4.80
C ALA A 170 -12.17 4.02 -3.32
N LEU A 171 -11.81 3.08 -2.43
CA LEU A 171 -12.04 3.21 -0.99
C LEU A 171 -11.26 4.39 -0.39
N SER A 172 -10.03 4.61 -0.84
CA SER A 172 -9.23 5.76 -0.39
C SER A 172 -9.85 7.09 -0.81
N ASP A 173 -10.42 7.16 -2.01
CA ASP A 173 -11.12 8.37 -2.49
C ASP A 173 -12.38 8.65 -1.66
N SER A 174 -13.18 7.62 -1.32
CA SER A 174 -14.33 7.76 -0.42
C SER A 174 -13.89 8.20 0.97
N LEU A 175 -12.95 7.49 1.58
CA LEU A 175 -12.43 7.84 2.91
C LEU A 175 -11.88 9.26 2.97
N ARG A 176 -11.22 9.74 1.93
CA ARG A 176 -10.67 11.09 1.86
C ARG A 176 -11.76 12.16 1.99
N MET A 177 -12.89 11.97 1.30
CA MET A 177 -14.02 12.89 1.35
C MET A 177 -14.78 12.78 2.69
N GLU A 178 -15.00 11.55 3.16
CA GLU A 178 -15.76 11.28 4.39
C GLU A 178 -15.01 11.74 5.66
N LEU A 179 -13.65 11.66 5.66
CA LEU A 179 -12.85 11.96 6.84
C LEU A 179 -12.32 13.40 6.90
N GLN A 180 -12.38 14.12 5.78
CA GLN A 180 -11.97 15.53 5.72
C GLN A 180 -12.66 16.43 6.78
N PRO A 181 -13.98 16.30 7.04
CA PRO A 181 -14.65 17.13 8.07
C PRO A 181 -14.13 16.87 9.50
N PHE A 182 -13.45 15.75 9.72
CA PHE A 182 -12.84 15.39 11.01
C PHE A 182 -11.36 15.78 11.11
N GLY A 183 -10.81 16.47 10.11
CA GLY A 183 -9.40 16.88 10.09
C GLY A 183 -8.43 15.73 9.80
N ILE A 184 -8.90 14.65 9.16
CA ILE A 184 -8.08 13.47 8.82
C ILE A 184 -7.82 13.47 7.34
N GLU A 185 -6.54 13.36 6.97
CA GLU A 185 -6.09 13.31 5.59
C GLU A 185 -5.91 11.86 5.12
N VAL A 186 -6.34 11.57 3.90
CA VAL A 186 -6.14 10.25 3.28
C VAL A 186 -5.33 10.41 1.98
N ILE A 187 -4.21 9.71 1.91
CA ILE A 187 -3.27 9.74 0.78
C ILE A 187 -3.21 8.35 0.16
N THR A 188 -3.38 8.29 -1.15
CA THR A 188 -3.19 7.06 -1.92
C THR A 188 -1.80 7.09 -2.55
N VAL A 189 -0.95 6.14 -2.19
CA VAL A 189 0.35 5.95 -2.86
C VAL A 189 0.21 4.89 -3.94
N GLN A 190 0.63 5.21 -5.16
CA GLN A 190 0.59 4.32 -6.32
C GLN A 190 2.03 4.00 -6.78
N PRO A 191 2.72 3.02 -6.16
CA PRO A 191 4.03 2.59 -6.59
C PRO A 191 4.03 2.06 -8.03
N GLY A 192 5.08 2.40 -8.77
CA GLY A 192 5.50 1.66 -9.96
C GLY A 192 6.38 0.47 -9.58
N GLY A 193 7.40 0.16 -10.40
CA GLY A 193 8.39 -0.88 -10.06
C GLY A 193 9.28 -0.42 -8.90
N VAL A 194 9.25 -1.15 -7.78
CA VAL A 194 10.09 -0.95 -6.60
C VAL A 194 10.79 -2.27 -6.26
N ALA A 195 12.10 -2.22 -5.99
CA ALA A 195 12.90 -3.39 -5.65
C ALA A 195 12.46 -3.95 -4.28
N SER A 196 11.75 -5.09 -4.28
CA SER A 196 11.20 -5.67 -3.08
C SER A 196 11.00 -7.17 -3.22
N GLN A 197 10.72 -7.87 -2.12
CA GLN A 197 10.38 -9.29 -2.12
C GLN A 197 8.98 -9.61 -2.71
N PHE A 198 8.29 -8.58 -3.22
CA PHE A 198 6.95 -8.75 -3.81
C PHE A 198 6.93 -9.81 -4.91
N SER A 199 7.88 -9.76 -5.85
CA SER A 199 7.95 -10.75 -6.93
C SER A 199 8.28 -12.15 -6.44
N ALA A 200 9.16 -12.30 -5.45
CA ALA A 200 9.46 -13.60 -4.85
C ALA A 200 8.22 -14.19 -4.14
N THR A 201 7.46 -13.35 -3.44
CA THR A 201 6.19 -13.75 -2.83
C THR A 201 5.14 -14.10 -3.89
N ALA A 202 5.04 -13.30 -4.95
CA ALA A 202 4.13 -13.53 -6.05
C ALA A 202 4.47 -14.81 -6.85
N ALA A 203 5.76 -15.15 -6.99
CA ALA A 203 6.20 -16.39 -7.61
C ALA A 203 5.72 -17.62 -6.83
N LYS A 204 5.79 -17.59 -5.49
CA LYS A 204 5.30 -18.68 -4.63
C LYS A 204 3.78 -18.83 -4.68
N ARG A 205 3.06 -17.82 -5.13
CA ARG A 205 1.60 -17.77 -5.27
C ARG A 205 1.17 -17.60 -6.73
N CYS A 206 2.02 -18.03 -7.66
CA CYS A 206 1.67 -18.12 -9.06
C CYS A 206 0.97 -19.46 -9.31
N HIS A 207 -0.31 -19.38 -9.65
CA HIS A 207 -1.14 -20.55 -9.90
C HIS A 207 -1.17 -20.84 -11.39
N LEU A 208 -0.55 -21.96 -11.77
CA LEU A 208 -0.60 -22.55 -13.11
C LEU A 208 -1.09 -23.98 -12.96
N LYS A 209 -2.12 -24.34 -13.72
CA LYS A 209 -2.64 -25.73 -13.77
C LYS A 209 -1.80 -26.55 -14.76
N ASP A 210 -1.67 -27.84 -14.53
CA ASP A 210 -0.98 -28.74 -15.46
C ASP A 210 -1.64 -28.74 -16.85
N ALA A 211 -2.97 -28.70 -16.91
CA ALA A 211 -3.76 -28.58 -18.13
C ALA A 211 -4.34 -27.16 -18.27
N SER A 212 -3.48 -26.14 -18.25
CA SER A 212 -3.89 -24.74 -18.38
C SER A 212 -4.26 -24.40 -19.82
N LEU A 213 -5.33 -23.62 -19.99
CA LEU A 213 -5.67 -22.97 -21.28
C LEU A 213 -4.54 -22.03 -21.76
N TYR A 214 -3.66 -21.63 -20.85
CA TYR A 214 -2.57 -20.68 -21.09
C TYR A 214 -1.20 -21.36 -21.16
N ALA A 215 -1.14 -22.70 -21.32
CA ALA A 215 0.11 -23.45 -21.35
C ALA A 215 1.12 -22.92 -22.40
N ALA A 216 0.64 -22.53 -23.58
CA ALA A 216 1.48 -21.99 -24.66
C ALA A 216 2.15 -20.65 -24.33
N VAL A 217 1.74 -19.96 -23.27
CA VAL A 217 2.27 -18.66 -22.86
C VAL A 217 2.77 -18.63 -21.41
N THR A 218 3.09 -19.79 -20.85
CA THR A 218 3.61 -19.95 -19.48
C THR A 218 4.83 -19.08 -19.22
N ASP A 219 5.73 -18.96 -20.20
CA ASP A 219 6.90 -18.08 -20.14
C ASP A 219 6.53 -16.61 -19.95
N ALA A 220 5.45 -16.13 -20.59
CA ALA A 220 4.95 -14.76 -20.41
C ALA A 220 4.31 -14.57 -19.03
N ILE A 221 3.66 -15.60 -18.48
CA ILE A 221 3.11 -15.56 -17.12
C ILE A 221 4.24 -15.45 -16.10
N VAL A 222 5.27 -16.29 -16.21
CA VAL A 222 6.46 -16.24 -15.35
C VAL A 222 7.19 -14.89 -15.48
N ALA A 223 7.36 -14.40 -16.70
CA ALA A 223 7.96 -13.08 -16.94
C ALA A 223 7.13 -11.93 -16.29
N ARG A 224 5.78 -12.08 -16.24
CA ARG A 224 4.92 -11.09 -15.56
C ARG A 224 5.20 -11.01 -14.07
N VAL A 225 5.50 -12.13 -13.41
CA VAL A 225 5.86 -12.16 -11.98
C VAL A 225 7.09 -11.29 -11.70
N GLY A 226 8.11 -11.39 -12.56
CA GLY A 226 9.34 -10.61 -12.44
C GLY A 226 9.26 -9.16 -12.95
N ALA A 227 8.20 -8.80 -13.67
CA ALA A 227 8.13 -7.53 -14.40
C ALA A 227 8.28 -6.26 -13.56
N SER A 228 7.90 -6.30 -12.28
CA SER A 228 8.04 -5.17 -11.36
C SER A 228 9.47 -4.94 -10.89
N GLN A 229 10.38 -5.91 -11.09
CA GLN A 229 11.77 -5.83 -10.65
C GLN A 229 12.72 -5.34 -11.76
N ALA A 230 12.29 -5.40 -13.00
CA ALA A 230 13.07 -4.86 -14.12
C ALA A 230 13.19 -3.32 -13.99
N ARG A 231 14.41 -2.81 -13.78
CA ARG A 231 14.67 -1.38 -13.52
C ARG A 231 13.91 -0.81 -12.32
N ALA A 232 13.70 -1.63 -11.29
CA ALA A 232 12.99 -1.22 -10.08
C ALA A 232 13.72 -0.11 -9.33
N THR A 233 12.97 0.84 -8.78
CA THR A 233 13.50 1.86 -7.87
C THR A 233 13.93 1.19 -6.56
N PRO A 234 15.14 1.47 -6.03
CA PRO A 234 15.55 0.97 -4.71
C PRO A 234 14.53 1.32 -3.62
N THR A 235 14.31 0.40 -2.69
CA THR A 235 13.30 0.56 -1.61
C THR A 235 13.57 1.80 -0.74
N GLU A 236 14.83 2.07 -0.45
CA GLU A 236 15.28 3.22 0.36
C GLU A 236 14.98 4.53 -0.35
N VAL A 237 15.22 4.61 -1.65
CA VAL A 237 14.89 5.78 -2.48
C VAL A 237 13.38 5.99 -2.55
N PHE A 238 12.63 4.89 -2.66
CA PHE A 238 11.17 4.95 -2.62
C PHE A 238 10.67 5.46 -1.26
N ALA A 239 11.19 4.90 -0.16
CA ALA A 239 10.79 5.26 1.20
C ALA A 239 11.10 6.73 1.51
N HIS A 240 12.28 7.22 1.11
CA HIS A 240 12.67 8.62 1.27
C HIS A 240 11.71 9.57 0.55
N LYS A 241 11.48 9.34 -0.76
CA LYS A 241 10.56 10.17 -1.55
C LYS A 241 9.12 10.11 -1.06
N MET A 242 8.68 8.93 -0.60
CA MET A 242 7.34 8.77 -0.03
C MET A 242 7.21 9.54 1.27
N ALA A 243 8.19 9.45 2.16
CA ALA A 243 8.18 10.19 3.42
C ALA A 243 8.16 11.72 3.18
N ASP A 244 8.92 12.24 2.20
CA ASP A 244 8.87 13.66 1.82
C ASP A 244 7.46 14.06 1.37
N ALA A 245 6.86 13.26 0.48
CA ALA A 245 5.53 13.55 -0.05
C ALA A 245 4.44 13.46 1.03
N VAL A 246 4.54 12.45 1.91
CA VAL A 246 3.55 12.20 2.96
C VAL A 246 3.67 13.20 4.12
N LEU A 247 4.86 13.68 4.43
CA LEU A 247 5.09 14.65 5.51
C LEU A 247 4.98 16.11 5.06
N ALA A 248 4.75 16.37 3.79
CA ALA A 248 4.53 17.73 3.29
C ALA A 248 3.35 18.39 4.03
N PRO A 249 3.38 19.72 4.26
CA PRO A 249 2.27 20.45 4.89
C PRO A 249 0.95 20.29 4.13
N ASN A 250 1.00 20.31 2.80
CA ASN A 250 -0.13 20.10 1.91
C ASN A 250 0.19 18.93 0.96
N PRO A 251 0.02 17.68 1.40
CA PRO A 251 0.41 16.53 0.61
C PRO A 251 -0.53 16.32 -0.58
N GLN A 252 0.02 15.81 -1.67
CA GLN A 252 -0.81 15.37 -2.79
C GLN A 252 -1.66 14.17 -2.36
N VAL A 253 -2.93 14.19 -2.72
CA VAL A 253 -3.88 13.09 -2.40
C VAL A 253 -3.54 11.78 -3.12
N VAL A 254 -2.84 11.86 -4.27
CA VAL A 254 -2.31 10.70 -5.00
C VAL A 254 -0.83 10.91 -5.26
N VAL A 255 0.01 10.07 -4.68
CA VAL A 255 1.47 10.10 -4.79
C VAL A 255 1.94 8.94 -5.67
N ARG A 256 2.67 9.24 -6.75
CA ARG A 256 3.21 8.26 -7.69
C ARG A 256 4.72 8.24 -7.66
N ILE A 257 5.31 7.12 -7.26
CA ILE A 257 6.77 6.94 -7.12
C ILE A 257 7.17 5.59 -7.70
N GLY A 258 8.33 5.55 -8.33
CA GLY A 258 8.91 4.32 -8.87
C GLY A 258 8.84 4.24 -10.39
N HIS A 259 9.47 3.20 -10.92
CA HIS A 259 9.59 3.03 -12.37
C HIS A 259 8.21 2.86 -13.02
N HIS A 260 7.96 3.58 -14.11
CA HIS A 260 6.67 3.63 -14.84
C HIS A 260 5.46 4.13 -14.02
N SER A 261 5.67 4.76 -12.85
CA SER A 261 4.56 5.23 -12.01
C SER A 261 3.69 6.30 -12.67
N LEU A 262 4.24 7.08 -13.58
CA LEU A 262 3.50 8.09 -14.37
C LEU A 262 3.06 7.58 -15.73
N LEU A 263 3.89 6.74 -16.38
CA LEU A 263 3.64 6.25 -17.73
C LEU A 263 2.37 5.40 -17.83
N LEU A 264 2.19 4.44 -16.91
CA LEU A 264 1.06 3.52 -16.98
C LEU A 264 -0.30 4.23 -16.79
N PRO A 265 -0.50 5.12 -15.81
CA PRO A 265 -1.70 5.93 -15.71
C PRO A 265 -1.92 6.84 -16.93
N PHE A 266 -0.85 7.41 -17.50
CA PHE A 266 -0.91 8.21 -18.73
C PHE A 266 -1.44 7.39 -19.90
N LEU A 267 -0.87 6.20 -20.13
CA LEU A 267 -1.33 5.30 -21.21
C LEU A 267 -2.82 4.93 -21.03
N LYS A 268 -3.24 4.61 -19.79
CA LYS A 268 -4.64 4.27 -19.52
C LYS A 268 -5.60 5.42 -19.80
N ARG A 269 -5.17 6.67 -19.59
CA ARG A 269 -6.00 7.85 -19.80
C ARG A 269 -6.16 8.20 -21.29
N TRP A 270 -5.11 8.02 -22.10
CA TRP A 270 -5.07 8.56 -23.45
C TRP A 270 -5.24 7.52 -24.54
N LEU A 271 -4.96 6.25 -24.30
CA LEU A 271 -5.14 5.21 -25.30
C LEU A 271 -6.58 4.65 -25.26
N PRO A 272 -7.24 4.51 -26.43
CA PRO A 272 -8.49 3.79 -26.53
C PRO A 272 -8.32 2.34 -26.02
N THR A 273 -9.33 1.83 -25.32
CA THR A 273 -9.27 0.50 -24.66
C THR A 273 -8.81 -0.60 -25.63
N ARG A 274 -9.39 -0.69 -26.83
CA ARG A 274 -9.01 -1.71 -27.82
C ARG A 274 -7.55 -1.59 -28.31
N ALA A 275 -6.98 -0.38 -28.33
CA ALA A 275 -5.58 -0.18 -28.69
C ALA A 275 -4.67 -0.67 -27.55
N LEU A 276 -5.02 -0.33 -26.32
CA LEU A 276 -4.32 -0.76 -25.13
C LEU A 276 -4.36 -2.29 -24.97
N ASP A 277 -5.53 -2.91 -25.20
CA ASP A 277 -5.71 -4.36 -25.17
C ASP A 277 -4.78 -5.05 -26.19
N ARG A 278 -4.71 -4.55 -27.43
CA ARG A 278 -3.80 -5.07 -28.46
C ARG A 278 -2.33 -4.98 -28.04
N VAL A 279 -1.91 -3.86 -27.45
CA VAL A 279 -0.53 -3.67 -26.98
C VAL A 279 -0.22 -4.66 -25.84
N LEU A 280 -1.13 -4.78 -24.87
CA LEU A 280 -0.95 -5.68 -23.73
C LEU A 280 -1.02 -7.15 -24.16
N SER A 281 -1.95 -7.52 -25.04
CA SER A 281 -2.04 -8.90 -25.57
C SER A 281 -0.75 -9.33 -26.26
N ARG A 282 -0.19 -8.49 -27.13
CA ARG A 282 1.11 -8.78 -27.76
C ARG A 282 2.25 -8.85 -26.76
N ARG A 283 2.30 -7.91 -25.79
CA ARG A 283 3.34 -7.91 -24.77
C ARG A 283 3.34 -9.18 -23.91
N PHE A 284 2.14 -9.73 -23.62
CA PHE A 284 1.94 -10.95 -22.84
C PHE A 284 1.69 -12.19 -23.68
N ARG A 285 1.92 -12.09 -24.99
CA ARG A 285 1.86 -13.18 -25.98
C ARG A 285 0.51 -13.90 -26.04
N LEU A 286 -0.59 -13.21 -25.67
CA LEU A 286 -1.93 -13.78 -25.76
C LEU A 286 -2.35 -14.05 -27.21
N ASP A 287 -1.73 -13.40 -28.19
CA ASP A 287 -1.85 -13.65 -29.62
C ASP A 287 -1.33 -15.03 -30.08
N ARG A 288 -0.67 -15.78 -29.20
CA ARG A 288 -0.22 -17.16 -29.45
C ARG A 288 -1.23 -18.23 -29.00
N LEU A 289 -2.34 -17.80 -28.40
CA LEU A 289 -3.39 -18.70 -27.92
C LEU A 289 -4.50 -18.91 -28.95
N SER A 290 -4.44 -18.21 -30.08
CA SER A 290 -5.39 -18.28 -31.22
C SER A 290 -4.86 -19.19 -32.30
#